data_94dd14cdd2755d7d282be3b2ce153dd1
#
_entry.id   94dd14cdd2755d7d282be3b2ce153dd1
#
_cell.length_a   1.000
_cell.length_b   1.000
_cell.length_c   1.000
_cell.angle_alpha   90.00
_cell.angle_beta   90.00
_cell.angle_gamma   90.00
#
_symmetry.space_group_name_H-M   'P 1'
#
loop_
_entity.id
_entity.type
_entity.pdbx_description
1 polymer ?
#
loop_
_entity_poly.entity_id
_entity_poly.type
_entity_poly.pdbx_seq_one_letter_code
_entity_poly.pdbx_strand_id
1 'polypeptide(L)'
;MKQAPSRQQDAVVVRPLESLAVPVLRADVVWELMLGVGLVLTAVESVMRPLGSAALQPPFIPVIVGVACLALGGFLVYASRQPPAEAAAACRPLAVANLGAAAVAVALVIAFPGAGHLYVAALAIAGTVCAMFAAAQCAVSQPTAA
;
A
#
# COMPACT_ATOMS: atom_id res chain seq x y z
N MET A 1 58.28 11.17 -3.61
CA MET A 1 57.20 10.17 -3.48
C MET A 1 55.93 10.89 -3.04
N LYS A 2 54.97 11.11 -3.94
CA LYS A 2 53.65 11.67 -3.62
C LYS A 2 52.74 10.51 -3.22
N GLN A 3 52.33 10.46 -1.95
CA GLN A 3 51.27 9.55 -1.50
C GLN A 3 49.98 9.92 -2.21
N ALA A 4 49.39 8.93 -2.95
CA ALA A 4 48.07 9.06 -3.49
C ALA A 4 47.08 9.18 -2.31
N PRO A 5 46.05 10.05 -2.41
CA PRO A 5 45.04 10.14 -1.38
C PRO A 5 44.29 8.78 -1.34
N SER A 6 44.30 8.15 -0.17
CA SER A 6 43.48 7.00 0.12
C SER A 6 42.03 7.37 -0.19
N ARG A 7 41.40 6.72 -1.19
CA ARG A 7 39.94 6.71 -1.34
C ARG A 7 39.40 6.17 -0.02
N GLN A 8 39.06 7.06 0.87
CA GLN A 8 38.15 6.76 1.95
C GLN A 8 36.87 6.23 1.23
N GLN A 9 36.67 4.94 1.30
CA GLN A 9 35.40 4.33 0.93
C GLN A 9 34.38 5.01 1.84
N ASP A 10 33.59 5.93 1.27
CA ASP A 10 32.41 6.45 1.92
C ASP A 10 31.51 5.24 2.19
N ALA A 11 31.67 4.66 3.37
CA ALA A 11 30.77 3.65 3.87
C ALA A 11 29.41 4.35 3.92
N VAL A 12 28.54 3.99 2.98
CA VAL A 12 27.15 4.44 2.97
C VAL A 12 26.55 3.99 4.30
N VAL A 13 26.49 4.89 5.26
CA VAL A 13 25.83 4.65 6.54
C VAL A 13 24.34 4.52 6.21
N VAL A 14 23.89 3.29 6.00
CA VAL A 14 22.47 3.00 5.83
C VAL A 14 21.77 3.40 7.12
N ARG A 15 20.92 4.41 7.05
CA ARG A 15 20.17 4.89 8.18
C ARG A 15 19.26 3.76 8.69
N PRO A 16 19.16 3.54 10.00
CA PRO A 16 18.42 2.39 10.54
C PRO A 16 16.95 2.35 10.08
N LEU A 17 16.30 3.50 9.86
CA LEU A 17 14.92 3.57 9.37
C LEU A 17 14.83 3.27 7.86
N GLU A 18 15.83 3.62 7.06
CA GLU A 18 15.85 3.31 5.62
C GLU A 18 15.91 1.79 5.38
N SER A 19 16.55 1.04 6.28
CA SER A 19 16.58 -0.42 6.20
C SER A 19 15.20 -1.07 6.36
N LEU A 20 14.25 -0.37 6.98
CA LEU A 20 12.87 -0.84 7.15
C LEU A 20 11.98 -0.55 5.93
N ALA A 21 12.43 0.27 4.97
CA ALA A 21 11.63 0.59 3.78
C ALA A 21 11.27 -0.66 2.98
N VAL A 22 12.23 -1.54 2.72
CA VAL A 22 12.01 -2.75 1.95
C VAL A 22 11.00 -3.70 2.60
N PRO A 23 11.11 -4.08 3.90
CA PRO A 23 10.09 -4.89 4.55
C PRO A 23 8.70 -4.22 4.61
N VAL A 24 8.61 -2.90 4.81
CA VAL A 24 7.33 -2.17 4.77
C VAL A 24 6.70 -2.28 3.38
N LEU A 25 7.46 -2.03 2.31
CA LEU A 25 6.97 -2.15 0.94
C LEU A 25 6.52 -3.58 0.61
N ARG A 26 7.26 -4.62 1.06
CA ARG A 26 6.88 -6.02 0.83
C ARG A 26 5.60 -6.41 1.56
N ALA A 27 5.39 -5.91 2.77
CA ALA A 27 4.13 -6.13 3.48
C ALA A 27 2.95 -5.46 2.76
N ASP A 28 3.16 -4.24 2.25
CA ASP A 28 2.17 -3.50 1.47
C ASP A 28 1.86 -4.19 0.14
N VAL A 29 2.87 -4.80 -0.55
CA VAL A 29 2.64 -5.66 -1.73
C VAL A 29 1.61 -6.74 -1.44
N VAL A 30 1.78 -7.48 -0.34
CA VAL A 30 0.87 -8.58 0.01
C VAL A 30 -0.53 -8.04 0.24
N TRP A 31 -0.64 -6.91 0.94
CA TRP A 31 -1.91 -6.26 1.20
C TRP A 31 -2.61 -5.82 -0.08
N GLU A 32 -1.93 -5.10 -0.96
CA GLU A 32 -2.49 -4.60 -2.22
C GLU A 32 -2.93 -5.73 -3.16
N LEU A 33 -2.16 -6.81 -3.23
CA LEU A 33 -2.55 -7.97 -4.03
C LEU A 33 -3.78 -8.66 -3.45
N MET A 34 -3.86 -8.85 -2.14
CA MET A 34 -5.04 -9.44 -1.49
C MET A 34 -6.27 -8.56 -1.66
N LEU A 35 -6.13 -7.24 -1.46
CA LEU A 35 -7.21 -6.27 -1.62
C LEU A 35 -7.68 -6.22 -3.07
N GLY A 36 -6.75 -6.16 -4.03
CA GLY A 36 -7.05 -6.10 -5.45
C GLY A 36 -7.82 -7.34 -5.94
N VAL A 37 -7.33 -8.52 -5.60
CA VAL A 37 -8.02 -9.79 -5.94
C VAL A 37 -9.38 -9.84 -5.24
N GLY A 38 -9.45 -9.52 -3.95
CA GLY A 38 -10.69 -9.50 -3.19
C GLY A 38 -11.74 -8.59 -3.83
N LEU A 39 -11.39 -7.37 -4.21
CA LEU A 39 -12.29 -6.43 -4.86
C LEU A 39 -12.78 -6.94 -6.21
N VAL A 40 -11.93 -7.51 -7.05
CA VAL A 40 -12.35 -8.11 -8.32
C VAL A 40 -13.34 -9.25 -8.08
N LEU A 41 -13.08 -10.10 -7.10
CA LEU A 41 -13.97 -11.21 -6.76
C LEU A 41 -15.34 -10.75 -6.25
N THR A 42 -15.44 -9.60 -5.56
CA THR A 42 -16.72 -9.03 -5.10
C THR A 42 -17.65 -8.61 -6.25
N ALA A 43 -17.13 -8.44 -7.46
CA ALA A 43 -17.93 -8.17 -8.64
C ALA A 43 -18.55 -9.44 -9.26
N VAL A 44 -18.12 -10.63 -8.81
CA VAL A 44 -18.53 -11.92 -9.39
C VAL A 44 -19.63 -12.56 -8.56
N GLU A 45 -20.85 -12.59 -9.06
CA GLU A 45 -22.02 -13.11 -8.35
C GLU A 45 -21.84 -14.59 -7.93
N SER A 46 -21.24 -15.42 -8.77
CA SER A 46 -20.98 -16.82 -8.46
C SER A 46 -20.04 -17.04 -7.26
N VAL A 47 -19.23 -16.04 -6.93
CA VAL A 47 -18.35 -16.04 -5.75
C VAL A 47 -19.07 -15.48 -4.52
N MET A 48 -19.85 -14.41 -4.70
CA MET A 48 -20.51 -13.72 -3.58
C MET A 48 -21.75 -14.45 -3.07
N ARG A 49 -22.50 -15.09 -3.96
CA ARG A 49 -23.73 -15.80 -3.62
C ARG A 49 -23.55 -16.92 -2.58
N PRO A 50 -22.54 -17.81 -2.67
CA PRO A 50 -22.29 -18.82 -1.64
C PRO A 50 -21.89 -18.23 -0.28
N LEU A 51 -21.37 -16.98 -0.26
CA LEU A 51 -21.01 -16.27 0.97
C LEU A 51 -22.21 -15.53 1.60
N GLY A 52 -23.42 -15.70 1.05
CA GLY A 52 -24.62 -15.04 1.54
C GLY A 52 -24.67 -13.54 1.25
N SER A 53 -23.85 -13.05 0.31
CA SER A 53 -23.75 -11.64 -0.06
C SER A 53 -24.09 -11.44 -1.53
N ALA A 54 -24.67 -10.28 -1.87
CA ALA A 54 -24.83 -9.86 -3.25
C ALA A 54 -23.51 -9.33 -3.81
N ALA A 55 -23.29 -9.50 -5.12
CA ALA A 55 -22.18 -8.83 -5.79
C ALA A 55 -22.33 -7.31 -5.70
N LEU A 56 -21.22 -6.61 -5.59
CA LEU A 56 -21.20 -5.13 -5.54
C LEU A 56 -21.68 -4.55 -6.86
N GLN A 57 -22.61 -3.60 -6.77
CA GLN A 57 -23.20 -2.92 -7.93
C GLN A 57 -22.85 -1.42 -7.90
N PRO A 58 -22.52 -0.83 -9.05
CA PRO A 58 -22.28 -1.47 -10.35
C PRO A 58 -20.94 -2.23 -10.36
N PRO A 59 -20.86 -3.41 -11.03
CA PRO A 59 -19.71 -4.33 -10.91
C PRO A 59 -18.39 -3.77 -11.43
N PHE A 60 -18.43 -2.76 -12.30
CA PHE A 60 -17.20 -2.15 -12.84
C PHE A 60 -16.42 -1.36 -11.78
N ILE A 61 -17.07 -0.83 -10.72
CA ILE A 61 -16.39 -0.06 -9.66
C ILE A 61 -15.38 -0.92 -8.90
N PRO A 62 -15.77 -2.06 -8.27
CA PRO A 62 -14.80 -2.90 -7.57
C PRO A 62 -13.75 -3.49 -8.51
N VAL A 63 -14.09 -3.76 -9.78
CA VAL A 63 -13.11 -4.23 -10.77
C VAL A 63 -12.06 -3.17 -11.06
N ILE A 64 -12.45 -1.93 -11.34
CA ILE A 64 -11.50 -0.84 -11.61
C ILE A 64 -10.59 -0.61 -10.40
N VAL A 65 -11.16 -0.52 -9.20
CA VAL A 65 -10.38 -0.30 -7.97
C VAL A 65 -9.46 -1.49 -7.71
N GLY A 66 -9.95 -2.72 -7.88
CA GLY A 66 -9.16 -3.93 -7.71
C GLY A 66 -7.98 -4.02 -8.69
N VAL A 67 -8.19 -3.68 -9.96
CA VAL A 67 -7.12 -3.60 -10.96
C VAL A 67 -6.12 -2.51 -10.61
N ALA A 68 -6.56 -1.36 -10.10
CA ALA A 68 -5.66 -0.30 -9.63
C ALA A 68 -4.78 -0.76 -8.44
N CYS A 69 -5.36 -1.48 -7.47
CA CYS A 69 -4.60 -2.10 -6.38
C CYS A 69 -3.57 -3.12 -6.90
N LEU A 70 -3.95 -3.98 -7.86
CA LEU A 70 -3.02 -4.93 -8.47
C LEU A 70 -1.86 -4.23 -9.20
N ALA A 71 -2.14 -3.14 -9.92
CA ALA A 71 -1.12 -2.34 -10.59
C ALA A 71 -0.19 -1.67 -9.57
N LEU A 72 -0.74 -1.13 -8.47
CA LEU A 72 0.03 -0.57 -7.36
C LEU A 72 0.89 -1.65 -6.69
N GLY A 73 0.35 -2.84 -6.46
CA GLY A 73 1.10 -4.00 -5.97
C GLY A 73 2.30 -4.35 -6.87
N GLY A 74 2.12 -4.31 -8.20
CA GLY A 74 3.22 -4.47 -9.16
C GLY A 74 4.30 -3.40 -9.03
N PHE A 75 3.91 -2.13 -8.87
CA PHE A 75 4.84 -1.04 -8.62
C PHE A 75 5.60 -1.21 -7.29
N LEU A 76 4.91 -1.64 -6.23
CA LEU A 76 5.50 -1.91 -4.92
C LEU A 76 6.54 -3.05 -4.99
N VAL A 77 6.27 -4.10 -5.78
CA VAL A 77 7.27 -5.17 -6.05
C VAL A 77 8.51 -4.58 -6.68
N TYR A 78 8.36 -3.71 -7.67
CA TYR A 78 9.50 -3.02 -8.30
C TYR A 78 10.26 -2.16 -7.28
N ALA A 79 9.57 -1.30 -6.54
CA ALA A 79 10.15 -0.40 -5.54
C ALA A 79 10.89 -1.19 -4.43
N SER A 80 10.35 -2.33 -4.00
CA SER A 80 10.97 -3.18 -2.95
C SER A 80 12.26 -3.88 -3.39
N ARG A 81 12.58 -3.87 -4.68
CA ARG A 81 13.81 -4.42 -5.25
C ARG A 81 14.91 -3.38 -5.42
N GLN A 82 14.59 -2.10 -5.19
CA GLN A 82 15.55 -1.01 -5.29
C GLN A 82 16.48 -0.96 -4.06
N PRO A 83 17.62 -0.30 -4.16
CA PRO A 83 18.46 0.01 -3.00
C PRO A 83 17.68 0.69 -1.89
N PRO A 84 18.04 0.52 -0.60
CA PRO A 84 17.27 1.03 0.54
C PRO A 84 16.91 2.52 0.46
N ALA A 85 17.82 3.35 -0.03
CA ALA A 85 17.59 4.79 -0.17
C ALA A 85 16.51 5.12 -1.23
N GLU A 86 16.52 4.41 -2.35
CA GLU A 86 15.51 4.57 -3.41
C GLU A 86 14.16 4.00 -2.97
N ALA A 87 14.17 2.85 -2.28
CA ALA A 87 12.97 2.29 -1.68
C ALA A 87 12.34 3.25 -0.66
N ALA A 88 13.15 3.89 0.20
CA ALA A 88 12.67 4.89 1.15
C ALA A 88 12.11 6.13 0.44
N ALA A 89 12.71 6.58 -0.66
CA ALA A 89 12.19 7.69 -1.46
C ALA A 89 10.82 7.35 -2.07
N ALA A 90 10.62 6.11 -2.52
CA ALA A 90 9.34 5.64 -3.05
C ALA A 90 8.23 5.58 -1.99
N CYS A 91 8.57 5.48 -0.70
CA CYS A 91 7.57 5.43 0.37
C CYS A 91 6.72 6.71 0.48
N ARG A 92 7.24 7.90 0.11
CA ARG A 92 6.48 9.16 0.21
C ARG A 92 5.23 9.19 -0.67
N PRO A 93 5.33 8.99 -2.00
CA PRO A 93 4.14 8.98 -2.84
C PRO A 93 3.19 7.83 -2.48
N LEU A 94 3.72 6.69 -2.03
CA LEU A 94 2.93 5.56 -1.58
C LEU A 94 2.16 5.85 -0.29
N ALA A 95 2.75 6.57 0.65
CA ALA A 95 2.06 7.03 1.85
C ALA A 95 0.86 7.92 1.51
N VAL A 96 1.01 8.82 0.52
CA VAL A 96 -0.11 9.66 0.03
C VAL A 96 -1.20 8.80 -0.62
N ALA A 97 -0.82 7.80 -1.42
CA ALA A 97 -1.76 6.89 -2.06
C ALA A 97 -2.54 6.07 -1.01
N ASN A 98 -1.86 5.50 -0.02
CA ASN A 98 -2.47 4.76 1.07
C ASN A 98 -3.39 5.63 1.94
N LEU A 99 -3.00 6.88 2.23
CA LEU A 99 -3.85 7.83 2.95
C LEU A 99 -5.10 8.18 2.13
N GLY A 100 -4.96 8.38 0.83
CA GLY A 100 -6.07 8.58 -0.09
C GLY A 100 -7.04 7.39 -0.10
N ALA A 101 -6.52 6.16 -0.16
CA ALA A 101 -7.34 4.95 -0.10
C ALA A 101 -8.10 4.84 1.24
N ALA A 102 -7.45 5.15 2.36
CA ALA A 102 -8.10 5.20 3.66
C ALA A 102 -9.25 6.24 3.71
N ALA A 103 -9.02 7.44 3.17
CA ALA A 103 -10.05 8.48 3.09
C ALA A 103 -11.23 8.05 2.21
N VAL A 104 -10.98 7.39 1.07
CA VAL A 104 -12.03 6.84 0.20
C VAL A 104 -12.82 5.76 0.93
N ALA A 105 -12.17 4.86 1.67
CA ALA A 105 -12.88 3.84 2.45
C ALA A 105 -13.84 4.48 3.48
N VAL A 106 -13.41 5.50 4.19
CA VAL A 106 -14.27 6.26 5.12
C VAL A 106 -15.43 6.94 4.38
N ALA A 107 -15.15 7.60 3.26
CA ALA A 107 -16.18 8.27 2.46
C ALA A 107 -17.24 7.28 1.97
N LEU A 108 -16.84 6.07 1.55
CA LEU A 108 -17.77 5.03 1.11
C LEU A 108 -18.66 4.53 2.25
N VAL A 109 -18.13 4.36 3.46
CA VAL A 109 -18.94 4.00 4.64
C VAL A 109 -20.00 5.08 4.93
N ILE A 110 -19.63 6.35 4.82
CA ILE A 110 -20.55 7.46 5.05
C ILE A 110 -21.59 7.57 3.93
N ALA A 111 -21.17 7.41 2.68
CA ALA A 111 -22.05 7.58 1.52
C ALA A 111 -23.08 6.45 1.36
N PHE A 112 -22.79 5.25 1.91
CA PHE A 112 -23.64 4.07 1.77
C PHE A 112 -24.07 3.49 3.13
N PRO A 113 -24.86 4.24 3.93
CA PRO A 113 -25.24 3.83 5.30
C PRO A 113 -26.13 2.56 5.32
N GLY A 114 -26.74 2.20 4.17
CA GLY A 114 -27.49 0.96 4.01
C GLY A 114 -26.67 -0.26 3.57
N ALA A 115 -25.34 -0.12 3.42
CA ALA A 115 -24.48 -1.23 3.10
C ALA A 115 -24.48 -2.26 4.25
N GLY A 116 -24.48 -3.55 3.90
CA GLY A 116 -24.47 -4.62 4.90
C GLY A 116 -23.25 -4.55 5.81
N HIS A 117 -23.39 -5.04 7.05
CA HIS A 117 -22.35 -4.98 8.07
C HIS A 117 -21.01 -5.57 7.61
N LEU A 118 -21.02 -6.62 6.79
CA LEU A 118 -19.80 -7.22 6.24
C LEU A 118 -19.04 -6.24 5.35
N TYR A 119 -19.74 -5.47 4.52
CA TYR A 119 -19.15 -4.45 3.65
C TYR A 119 -18.53 -3.30 4.46
N VAL A 120 -19.28 -2.81 5.45
CA VAL A 120 -18.78 -1.75 6.36
C VAL A 120 -17.54 -2.23 7.11
N ALA A 121 -17.55 -3.46 7.62
CA ALA A 121 -16.40 -4.04 8.32
C ALA A 121 -15.18 -4.18 7.37
N ALA A 122 -15.40 -4.67 6.14
CA ALA A 122 -14.33 -4.81 5.15
C ALA A 122 -13.68 -3.45 4.80
N LEU A 123 -14.51 -2.41 4.58
CA LEU A 123 -14.01 -1.05 4.32
C LEU A 123 -13.27 -0.46 5.52
N ALA A 124 -13.77 -0.67 6.74
CA ALA A 124 -13.13 -0.20 7.96
C ALA A 124 -11.75 -0.86 8.14
N ILE A 125 -11.65 -2.18 7.91
CA ILE A 125 -10.38 -2.90 7.96
C ILE A 125 -9.44 -2.38 6.86
N ALA A 126 -9.90 -2.28 5.62
CA ALA A 126 -9.09 -1.80 4.51
C ALA A 126 -8.57 -0.38 4.77
N GLY A 127 -9.42 0.55 5.18
CA GLY A 127 -9.04 1.91 5.50
C GLY A 127 -8.03 1.99 6.65
N THR A 128 -8.22 1.17 7.70
CA THR A 128 -7.29 1.13 8.84
C THR A 128 -5.91 0.61 8.41
N VAL A 129 -5.85 -0.47 7.63
CA VAL A 129 -4.59 -1.04 7.16
C VAL A 129 -3.86 -0.07 6.23
N CYS A 130 -4.56 0.59 5.30
CA CYS A 130 -3.98 1.63 4.45
C CYS A 130 -3.42 2.79 5.29
N ALA A 131 -4.13 3.25 6.33
CA ALA A 131 -3.64 4.30 7.23
C ALA A 131 -2.38 3.86 7.99
N MET A 132 -2.30 2.60 8.42
CA MET A 132 -1.10 2.04 9.06
C MET A 132 0.10 2.01 8.10
N PHE A 133 -0.09 1.58 6.84
CA PHE A 133 0.95 1.62 5.83
C PHE A 133 1.39 3.05 5.53
N ALA A 134 0.45 4.00 5.40
CA ALA A 134 0.77 5.41 5.22
C ALA A 134 1.67 5.93 6.36
N ALA A 135 1.34 5.63 7.61
CA ALA A 135 2.13 6.03 8.77
C ALA A 135 3.53 5.40 8.75
N ALA A 136 3.63 4.09 8.49
CA ALA A 136 4.90 3.39 8.40
C ALA A 136 5.79 3.94 7.27
N GLN A 137 5.21 4.17 6.09
CA GLN A 137 5.91 4.73 4.92
C GLN A 137 6.37 6.18 5.17
N CYS A 138 5.56 6.99 5.85
CA CYS A 138 5.98 8.31 6.30
C CYS A 138 7.17 8.24 7.24
N ALA A 139 7.15 7.33 8.21
CA ALA A 139 8.23 7.20 9.19
C ALA A 139 9.57 6.84 8.54
N VAL A 140 9.58 5.90 7.57
CA VAL A 140 10.81 5.46 6.89
C VAL A 140 11.31 6.44 5.83
N SER A 141 10.45 7.35 5.35
CA SER A 141 10.79 8.33 4.32
C SER A 141 11.24 9.69 4.87
N GLN A 142 11.24 9.88 6.20
CA GLN A 142 11.65 11.14 6.81
C GLN A 142 13.16 11.37 6.64
N PRO A 143 13.60 12.55 6.13
CA PRO A 143 14.99 12.94 6.25
C PRO A 143 15.32 13.07 7.73
N THR A 144 16.31 12.33 8.22
CA THR A 144 16.84 12.59 9.56
C THR A 144 17.40 14.01 9.59
N ALA A 145 16.89 14.83 10.52
CA ALA A 145 17.51 16.11 10.82
C ALA A 145 19.00 15.88 11.14
N ALA A 146 19.84 16.52 10.36
CA ALA A 146 21.31 16.52 10.57
C ALA A 146 21.66 17.41 11.75
#